data_71df88fb836276afc755c0534445a112
#
_entry.id   71df88fb836276afc755c0534445a112
#
_cell.length_a   1.000
_cell.length_b   1.000
_cell.length_c   1.000
_cell.angle_alpha   90.00
_cell.angle_beta   90.00
_cell.angle_gamma   90.00
#
_symmetry.space_group_name_H-M   'P 1'
#
loop_
_entity.id
_entity.type
_entity.pdbx_description
1 polymer ?
#
loop_
_entity_poly.entity_id
_entity_poly.type
_entity_poly.pdbx_seq_one_letter_code
_entity_poly.pdbx_strand_id
1 'polypeptide(L)'
;MKIAYLIAHLGQTGVNQVVADLVVQMQGHGHECCVFYMEKVEHEMDIPCETVLLIDRGQLKGFDVIHAHGLKPEIWIVKKIWRHRREYRDTKFITTLHCYCFQDFCDLYGSFKGGLMGGLYLLVKRPFDKVVCLSKDMRQYYTKWLPKSKLTYAYNTRNIDTKKYSVSDKEQEMLLSFKGDGTLIGMNCVLIYRKGIDVMLKAMAFLPETFKLVIMGDGKERSAFEQMAHELGIEQRVLFAGMQKDAFRFLPYYDIYAMPSRSEGFPLVLLEAAAYGTKVVTSSLPVVKECFSDDEVITFDMPEAQALADAIIKANEKKDLGKRLKQRFEMDYAPTAFYQRYIEIYEE
;
A
#
# COMPACT_ATOMS: atom_id res chain seq x y z
N MET A 1 24.21 -7.69 8.76
CA MET A 1 23.24 -8.03 9.83
C MET A 1 22.39 -9.20 9.41
N LYS A 2 21.89 -9.95 10.39
CA LYS A 2 20.84 -10.97 10.21
C LYS A 2 19.48 -10.38 10.60
N ILE A 3 18.54 -10.37 9.68
CA ILE A 3 17.25 -9.70 9.84
C ILE A 3 16.12 -10.74 9.70
N ALA A 4 15.28 -10.84 10.72
CA ALA A 4 14.05 -11.63 10.69
C ALA A 4 12.84 -10.71 10.47
N TYR A 5 12.12 -10.91 9.38
CA TYR A 5 10.82 -10.26 9.15
C TYR A 5 9.71 -11.19 9.58
N LEU A 6 8.78 -10.70 10.38
CA LEU A 6 7.63 -11.47 10.87
C LEU A 6 6.34 -10.94 10.27
N ILE A 7 5.59 -11.81 9.58
CA ILE A 7 4.31 -11.54 8.96
C ILE A 7 3.25 -12.54 9.37
N ALA A 8 1.97 -12.23 9.19
CA ALA A 8 0.89 -13.15 9.54
C ALA A 8 0.84 -14.36 8.60
N HIS A 9 0.96 -14.14 7.30
CA HIS A 9 0.90 -15.15 6.24
C HIS A 9 1.59 -14.63 4.99
N LEU A 10 1.90 -15.51 4.04
CA LEU A 10 2.55 -15.17 2.76
C LEU A 10 1.58 -14.69 1.66
N GLY A 11 0.33 -14.37 1.97
CA GLY A 11 -0.65 -13.92 0.98
C GLY A 11 -0.30 -12.58 0.31
N GLN A 12 -0.88 -12.32 -0.85
CA GLN A 12 -0.65 -11.08 -1.61
C GLN A 12 -1.34 -9.87 -0.93
N THR A 13 -0.59 -9.14 -0.12
CA THR A 13 -1.04 -7.93 0.57
C THR A 13 -0.02 -6.80 0.43
N GLY A 14 -0.48 -5.54 0.56
CA GLY A 14 0.44 -4.40 0.55
C GLY A 14 1.49 -4.46 1.66
N VAL A 15 1.16 -5.03 2.83
CA VAL A 15 2.12 -5.23 3.94
C VAL A 15 3.23 -6.19 3.53
N ASN A 16 2.87 -7.33 2.94
CA ASN A 16 3.84 -8.33 2.51
C ASN A 16 4.69 -7.83 1.33
N GLN A 17 4.10 -6.96 0.48
CA GLN A 17 4.85 -6.32 -0.59
C GLN A 17 5.94 -5.39 -0.03
N VAL A 18 5.67 -4.63 1.03
CA VAL A 18 6.70 -3.82 1.72
C VAL A 18 7.80 -4.71 2.28
N VAL A 19 7.46 -5.87 2.85
CA VAL A 19 8.45 -6.83 3.34
C VAL A 19 9.29 -7.40 2.20
N ALA A 20 8.69 -7.74 1.07
CA ALA A 20 9.44 -8.20 -0.11
C ALA A 20 10.41 -7.12 -0.63
N ASP A 21 9.96 -5.87 -0.70
CA ASP A 21 10.81 -4.76 -1.12
C ASP A 21 11.96 -4.52 -0.10
N LEU A 22 11.70 -4.69 1.22
CA LEU A 22 12.75 -4.66 2.25
C LEU A 22 13.78 -5.78 2.06
N VAL A 23 13.32 -7.02 1.88
CA VAL A 23 14.18 -8.19 1.68
C VAL A 23 15.10 -7.97 0.46
N VAL A 24 14.54 -7.57 -0.68
CA VAL A 24 15.33 -7.30 -1.90
C VAL A 24 16.43 -6.27 -1.62
N GLN A 25 16.08 -5.17 -0.95
CA GLN A 25 17.05 -4.11 -0.69
C GLN A 25 18.11 -4.52 0.32
N MET A 26 17.73 -5.18 1.41
CA MET A 26 18.68 -5.61 2.43
C MET A 26 19.64 -6.67 1.91
N GLN A 27 19.15 -7.69 1.18
CA GLN A 27 20.01 -8.70 0.56
C GLN A 27 20.92 -8.10 -0.50
N GLY A 28 20.43 -7.16 -1.32
CA GLY A 28 21.24 -6.45 -2.31
C GLY A 28 22.43 -5.70 -1.73
N HIS A 29 22.38 -5.38 -0.42
CA HIS A 29 23.46 -4.72 0.32
C HIS A 29 24.19 -5.66 1.30
N GLY A 30 24.06 -6.98 1.13
CA GLY A 30 24.84 -7.98 1.86
C GLY A 30 24.32 -8.34 3.24
N HIS A 31 23.07 -8.06 3.57
CA HIS A 31 22.42 -8.52 4.79
C HIS A 31 21.75 -9.87 4.58
N GLU A 32 21.74 -10.72 5.62
CA GLU A 32 21.02 -11.99 5.62
C GLU A 32 19.56 -11.74 6.06
N CYS A 33 18.60 -12.18 5.24
CA CYS A 33 17.17 -12.00 5.50
C CYS A 33 16.46 -13.33 5.57
N CYS A 34 15.54 -13.48 6.54
CA CYS A 34 14.61 -14.59 6.64
C CYS A 34 13.21 -14.03 6.94
N VAL A 35 12.18 -14.55 6.29
CA VAL A 35 10.80 -14.20 6.55
C VAL A 35 10.10 -15.31 7.31
N PHE A 36 9.59 -14.98 8.50
CA PHE A 36 8.81 -15.90 9.32
C PHE A 36 7.32 -15.58 9.16
N TYR A 37 6.54 -16.58 8.82
CA TYR A 37 5.08 -16.49 8.71
C TYR A 37 4.38 -17.42 9.69
N MET A 38 3.15 -17.10 10.06
CA MET A 38 2.42 -17.80 11.13
C MET A 38 1.34 -18.74 10.59
N GLU A 39 0.84 -18.48 9.38
CA GLU A 39 -0.25 -19.24 8.75
C GLU A 39 0.03 -19.44 7.28
N LYS A 40 -0.33 -20.63 6.78
CA LYS A 40 -0.35 -20.92 5.35
C LYS A 40 -1.61 -20.34 4.71
N VAL A 41 -1.50 -19.95 3.46
CA VAL A 41 -2.61 -19.49 2.61
C VAL A 41 -2.57 -20.23 1.28
N GLU A 42 -3.70 -20.27 0.58
CA GLU A 42 -3.83 -21.00 -0.68
C GLU A 42 -2.96 -20.40 -1.80
N HIS A 43 -2.85 -19.07 -1.84
CA HIS A 43 -2.05 -18.36 -2.83
C HIS A 43 -0.97 -17.56 -2.13
N GLU A 44 0.25 -18.11 -2.12
CA GLU A 44 1.40 -17.48 -1.50
C GLU A 44 2.10 -16.53 -2.47
N MET A 45 2.59 -15.43 -1.93
CA MET A 45 3.47 -14.50 -2.61
C MET A 45 4.90 -15.03 -2.53
N ASP A 46 5.62 -14.98 -3.63
CA ASP A 46 7.04 -15.29 -3.67
C ASP A 46 7.85 -14.12 -3.07
N ILE A 47 8.60 -14.41 -2.01
CA ILE A 47 9.52 -13.46 -1.38
C ILE A 47 10.94 -14.01 -1.59
N PRO A 48 11.88 -13.23 -2.13
CA PRO A 48 13.18 -13.73 -2.60
C PRO A 48 14.17 -13.98 -1.44
N CYS A 49 13.76 -14.70 -0.40
CA CYS A 49 14.60 -15.17 0.69
C CYS A 49 14.03 -16.46 1.29
N GLU A 50 14.73 -17.03 2.26
CA GLU A 50 14.21 -18.14 3.04
C GLU A 50 12.92 -17.73 3.75
N THR A 51 11.85 -18.53 3.60
CA THR A 51 10.57 -18.34 4.29
C THR A 51 10.28 -19.52 5.21
N VAL A 52 10.00 -19.26 6.49
CA VAL A 52 9.89 -20.28 7.54
C VAL A 52 8.58 -20.13 8.30
N LEU A 53 7.87 -21.23 8.52
CA LEU A 53 6.73 -21.26 9.42
C LEU A 53 7.20 -21.02 10.86
N LEU A 54 6.70 -20.00 11.51
CA LEU A 54 7.06 -19.64 12.88
C LEU A 54 6.33 -20.56 13.87
N ILE A 55 7.06 -21.45 14.52
CA ILE A 55 6.54 -22.41 15.49
C ILE A 55 6.89 -21.98 16.91
N ASP A 56 8.16 -21.68 17.16
CA ASP A 56 8.64 -21.32 18.48
C ASP A 56 9.65 -20.15 18.45
N ARG A 57 9.92 -19.59 19.64
CA ARG A 57 10.80 -18.43 19.77
C ARG A 57 12.29 -18.76 19.53
N GLY A 58 12.69 -20.01 19.62
CA GLY A 58 14.08 -20.45 19.41
C GLY A 58 14.54 -20.17 17.98
N GLN A 59 13.61 -20.23 17.02
CA GLN A 59 13.88 -19.93 15.61
C GLN A 59 14.36 -18.48 15.38
N LEU A 60 14.07 -17.57 16.31
CA LEU A 60 14.42 -16.15 16.22
C LEU A 60 15.73 -15.79 16.98
N LYS A 61 16.44 -16.77 17.54
CA LYS A 61 17.72 -16.51 18.20
C LYS A 61 18.83 -16.26 17.19
N GLY A 62 19.71 -15.29 17.51
CA GLY A 62 20.86 -14.97 16.67
C GLY A 62 20.57 -14.01 15.51
N PHE A 63 19.37 -13.43 15.45
CA PHE A 63 19.08 -12.30 14.59
C PHE A 63 19.42 -10.98 15.29
N ASP A 64 20.05 -10.08 14.54
CA ASP A 64 20.36 -8.72 15.00
C ASP A 64 19.09 -7.85 15.09
N VAL A 65 18.18 -8.06 14.12
CA VAL A 65 16.91 -7.32 14.02
C VAL A 65 15.76 -8.31 13.85
N ILE A 66 14.70 -8.11 14.62
CA ILE A 66 13.40 -8.76 14.44
C ILE A 66 12.37 -7.67 14.11
N HIS A 67 11.91 -7.65 12.89
CA HIS A 67 10.99 -6.63 12.38
C HIS A 67 9.61 -7.23 12.10
N ALA A 68 8.62 -6.85 12.92
CA ALA A 68 7.25 -7.35 12.80
C ALA A 68 6.37 -6.44 11.95
N HIS A 69 5.57 -7.04 11.10
CA HIS A 69 4.59 -6.35 10.28
C HIS A 69 3.18 -6.87 10.55
N GLY A 70 2.34 -6.04 11.17
CA GLY A 70 0.96 -6.34 11.49
C GLY A 70 0.75 -6.90 12.90
N LEU A 71 -0.49 -6.81 13.36
CA LEU A 71 -0.88 -7.06 14.76
C LEU A 71 -0.59 -8.49 15.24
N LYS A 72 -0.77 -9.49 14.38
CA LYS A 72 -0.63 -10.91 14.77
C LYS A 72 0.81 -11.29 15.15
N PRO A 73 1.83 -10.99 14.32
CA PRO A 73 3.23 -11.15 14.69
C PRO A 73 3.64 -10.39 15.95
N GLU A 74 3.15 -9.16 16.09
CA GLU A 74 3.47 -8.33 17.24
C GLU A 74 2.92 -8.91 18.55
N ILE A 75 1.66 -9.37 18.56
CA ILE A 75 1.04 -10.05 19.70
C ILE A 75 1.87 -11.32 20.04
N TRP A 76 2.31 -12.05 19.04
CA TRP A 76 3.12 -13.24 19.22
C TRP A 76 4.45 -12.91 19.91
N ILE A 77 5.16 -11.87 19.46
CA ILE A 77 6.40 -11.37 20.08
C ILE A 77 6.14 -11.02 21.56
N VAL A 78 5.09 -10.24 21.83
CA VAL A 78 4.75 -9.83 23.21
C VAL A 78 4.47 -11.06 24.08
N LYS A 79 3.73 -12.05 23.61
CA LYS A 79 3.37 -13.25 24.37
C LYS A 79 4.55 -14.21 24.58
N LYS A 80 5.40 -14.38 23.57
CA LYS A 80 6.41 -15.46 23.56
C LYS A 80 7.83 -14.98 23.89
N ILE A 81 8.17 -13.74 23.59
CA ILE A 81 9.53 -13.21 23.75
C ILE A 81 9.65 -12.25 24.94
N TRP A 82 8.65 -11.43 25.23
CA TRP A 82 8.78 -10.37 26.23
C TRP A 82 9.28 -10.85 27.60
N ARG A 83 8.76 -11.97 28.10
CA ARG A 83 9.23 -12.57 29.38
C ARG A 83 10.64 -13.13 29.29
N HIS A 84 11.17 -13.32 28.11
CA HIS A 84 12.48 -13.88 27.79
C HIS A 84 13.39 -12.86 27.12
N ARG A 85 13.10 -11.57 27.25
CA ARG A 85 13.83 -10.47 26.58
C ARG A 85 15.34 -10.53 26.82
N ARG A 86 15.78 -11.05 27.96
CA ARG A 86 17.21 -11.22 28.30
C ARG A 86 17.95 -12.20 27.37
N GLU A 87 17.25 -13.16 26.78
CA GLU A 87 17.82 -14.11 25.80
C GLU A 87 18.06 -13.44 24.43
N TYR A 88 17.47 -12.25 24.20
CA TYR A 88 17.53 -11.44 22.99
C TYR A 88 18.10 -10.03 23.28
N ARG A 89 19.02 -9.92 24.24
CA ARG A 89 19.55 -8.61 24.69
C ARG A 89 20.22 -7.84 23.55
N ASP A 90 20.85 -8.54 22.60
CA ASP A 90 21.57 -7.99 21.47
C ASP A 90 20.71 -7.88 20.20
N THR A 91 19.42 -8.22 20.30
CA THR A 91 18.44 -8.17 19.20
C THR A 91 17.56 -6.91 19.32
N LYS A 92 17.45 -6.16 18.27
CA LYS A 92 16.55 -5.02 18.15
C LYS A 92 15.16 -5.46 17.67
N PHE A 93 14.11 -5.03 18.38
CA PHE A 93 12.71 -5.30 18.01
C PHE A 93 12.06 -4.08 17.40
N ILE A 94 11.66 -4.20 16.14
CA ILE A 94 11.07 -3.13 15.34
C ILE A 94 9.70 -3.55 14.86
N THR A 95 8.79 -2.61 14.73
CA THR A 95 7.49 -2.82 14.08
C THR A 95 7.14 -1.65 13.17
N THR A 96 6.46 -1.93 12.06
CA THR A 96 5.92 -0.92 11.14
C THR A 96 4.41 -0.79 11.27
N LEU A 97 3.93 0.45 11.40
CA LEU A 97 2.51 0.80 11.39
C LEU A 97 2.05 1.04 9.95
N HIS A 98 1.09 0.24 9.49
CA HIS A 98 0.60 0.30 8.10
C HIS A 98 -0.72 1.07 7.93
N CYS A 99 -1.31 1.56 9.02
CA CYS A 99 -2.62 2.20 9.00
C CYS A 99 -2.77 3.25 10.10
N TYR A 100 -3.81 4.06 10.03
CA TYR A 100 -4.25 4.94 11.12
C TYR A 100 -5.25 4.16 12.00
N CYS A 101 -4.75 3.48 13.03
CA CYS A 101 -5.46 2.42 13.74
C CYS A 101 -6.87 2.81 14.23
N PHE A 102 -7.06 3.99 14.79
CA PHE A 102 -8.39 4.39 15.26
C PHE A 102 -9.36 4.64 14.11
N GLN A 103 -8.91 5.30 13.04
CA GLN A 103 -9.73 5.54 11.86
C GLN A 103 -10.12 4.22 11.20
N ASP A 104 -9.13 3.40 10.83
CA ASP A 104 -9.38 2.16 10.10
C ASP A 104 -10.18 1.14 10.92
N PHE A 105 -9.93 1.03 12.23
CA PHE A 105 -10.69 0.08 13.07
C PHE A 105 -12.11 0.59 13.37
N CYS A 106 -12.32 1.90 13.51
CA CYS A 106 -13.66 2.45 13.65
C CYS A 106 -14.48 2.27 12.37
N ASP A 107 -13.87 2.42 11.19
CA ASP A 107 -14.53 2.19 9.90
C ASP A 107 -14.92 0.71 9.73
N LEU A 108 -14.08 -0.23 10.21
CA LEU A 108 -14.31 -1.66 10.08
C LEU A 108 -15.28 -2.24 11.13
N TYR A 109 -15.22 -1.76 12.36
CA TYR A 109 -15.88 -2.40 13.51
C TYR A 109 -16.85 -1.48 14.28
N GLY A 110 -17.01 -0.22 13.81
CA GLY A 110 -17.76 0.82 14.49
C GLY A 110 -16.96 1.49 15.62
N SER A 111 -17.40 2.67 16.06
CA SER A 111 -16.61 3.55 16.94
C SER A 111 -16.21 2.91 18.27
N PHE A 112 -17.10 2.16 18.92
CA PHE A 112 -16.79 1.56 20.23
C PHE A 112 -15.77 0.42 20.14
N LYS A 113 -16.04 -0.59 19.29
CA LYS A 113 -15.13 -1.71 19.10
C LYS A 113 -13.81 -1.26 18.46
N GLY A 114 -13.88 -0.38 17.46
CA GLY A 114 -12.70 0.17 16.80
C GLY A 114 -11.81 0.95 17.75
N GLY A 115 -12.39 1.75 18.64
CA GLY A 115 -11.65 2.46 19.70
C GLY A 115 -10.94 1.53 20.66
N LEU A 116 -11.61 0.47 21.13
CA LEU A 116 -11.01 -0.53 22.01
C LEU A 116 -9.86 -1.28 21.31
N MET A 117 -10.09 -1.70 20.07
CA MET A 117 -9.06 -2.38 19.27
C MET A 117 -7.87 -1.47 18.98
N GLY A 118 -8.10 -0.19 18.70
CA GLY A 118 -7.03 0.81 18.55
C GLY A 118 -6.18 0.95 19.82
N GLY A 119 -6.80 0.99 20.98
CA GLY A 119 -6.11 1.01 22.27
C GLY A 119 -5.24 -0.24 22.49
N LEU A 120 -5.79 -1.44 22.24
CA LEU A 120 -5.05 -2.70 22.33
C LEU A 120 -3.88 -2.75 21.30
N TYR A 121 -4.13 -2.30 20.08
CA TYR A 121 -3.13 -2.19 19.03
C TYR A 121 -1.92 -1.35 19.49
N LEU A 122 -2.16 -0.22 20.15
CA LEU A 122 -1.09 0.65 20.67
C LEU A 122 -0.35 0.04 21.86
N LEU A 123 -1.05 -0.68 22.75
CA LEU A 123 -0.40 -1.37 23.89
C LEU A 123 0.62 -2.40 23.41
N VAL A 124 0.32 -3.11 22.33
CA VAL A 124 1.20 -4.11 21.74
C VAL A 124 2.50 -3.48 21.19
N LYS A 125 2.51 -2.19 20.84
CA LYS A 125 3.71 -1.49 20.34
C LYS A 125 4.70 -1.09 21.43
N ARG A 126 4.25 -0.96 22.68
CA ARG A 126 5.11 -0.48 23.77
C ARG A 126 6.39 -1.27 24.01
N PRO A 127 6.43 -2.60 23.87
CA PRO A 127 7.64 -3.40 24.05
C PRO A 127 8.70 -3.22 22.95
N PHE A 128 8.32 -2.76 21.76
CA PHE A 128 9.26 -2.59 20.66
C PHE A 128 10.25 -1.45 20.91
N ASP A 129 11.48 -1.62 20.44
CA ASP A 129 12.55 -0.63 20.57
C ASP A 129 12.27 0.55 19.64
N LYS A 130 11.84 0.30 18.40
CA LYS A 130 11.40 1.29 17.41
C LYS A 130 10.06 0.94 16.79
N VAL A 131 9.28 1.97 16.50
CA VAL A 131 8.00 1.90 15.79
C VAL A 131 8.09 2.80 14.57
N VAL A 132 8.09 2.20 13.40
CA VAL A 132 8.21 2.87 12.11
C VAL A 132 6.83 3.30 11.62
N CYS A 133 6.65 4.57 11.34
CA CYS A 133 5.49 5.14 10.65
C CYS A 133 5.81 5.31 9.16
N LEU A 134 4.82 5.26 8.28
CA LEU A 134 5.06 5.34 6.85
C LEU A 134 5.12 6.78 6.31
N SER A 135 4.87 7.78 7.17
CA SER A 135 4.96 9.20 6.85
C SER A 135 5.22 10.03 8.11
N LYS A 136 5.61 11.30 7.92
CA LYS A 136 5.74 12.28 9.03
C LYS A 136 4.39 12.55 9.66
N ASP A 137 3.32 12.68 8.85
CA ASP A 137 1.96 12.85 9.34
C ASP A 137 1.53 11.66 10.22
N MET A 138 1.75 10.43 9.77
CA MET A 138 1.47 9.24 10.56
C MET A 138 2.29 9.22 11.85
N ARG A 139 3.58 9.59 11.81
CA ARG A 139 4.41 9.73 13.02
C ARG A 139 3.79 10.77 13.96
N GLN A 140 3.39 11.93 13.46
CA GLN A 140 2.74 12.97 14.26
C GLN A 140 1.42 12.50 14.88
N TYR A 141 0.60 11.77 14.12
CA TYR A 141 -0.63 11.17 14.61
C TYR A 141 -0.38 10.27 15.82
N TYR A 142 0.63 9.39 15.77
CA TYR A 142 0.92 8.44 16.84
C TYR A 142 1.62 9.04 18.07
N THR A 143 2.18 10.25 17.98
CA THR A 143 2.79 10.94 19.16
C THR A 143 1.79 11.19 20.29
N LYS A 144 0.49 11.11 20.01
CA LYS A 144 -0.57 11.25 21.01
C LYS A 144 -0.61 10.08 22.01
N TRP A 145 -0.08 8.91 21.63
CA TRP A 145 -0.21 7.68 22.42
C TRP A 145 1.11 6.93 22.65
N LEU A 146 2.09 7.14 21.80
CA LEU A 146 3.39 6.46 21.88
C LEU A 146 4.51 7.46 22.14
N PRO A 147 5.57 7.08 22.89
CA PRO A 147 6.71 7.96 23.16
C PRO A 147 7.41 8.38 21.86
N LYS A 148 7.68 9.67 21.71
CA LYS A 148 8.36 10.24 20.54
C LYS A 148 9.73 9.60 20.26
N SER A 149 10.45 9.18 21.32
CA SER A 149 11.77 8.52 21.22
C SER A 149 11.72 7.16 20.53
N LYS A 150 10.55 6.50 20.52
CA LYS A 150 10.35 5.22 19.84
C LYS A 150 9.83 5.39 18.42
N LEU A 151 9.23 6.54 18.10
CA LEU A 151 8.61 6.79 16.81
C LEU A 151 9.61 7.33 15.82
N THR A 152 9.80 6.62 14.74
CA THR A 152 10.51 7.08 13.54
C THR A 152 9.60 7.01 12.33
N TYR A 153 10.07 7.42 11.14
CA TYR A 153 9.32 7.25 9.91
C TYR A 153 10.24 6.82 8.77
N ALA A 154 9.66 6.03 7.86
CA ALA A 154 10.29 5.67 6.60
C ALA A 154 9.22 5.57 5.51
N TYR A 155 9.38 6.35 4.45
CA TYR A 155 8.53 6.23 3.27
C TYR A 155 8.77 4.89 2.58
N ASN A 156 7.71 4.31 2.03
CA ASN A 156 7.81 3.10 1.24
C ASN A 156 8.51 3.34 -0.11
N THR A 157 8.85 2.27 -0.75
CA THR A 157 9.27 2.19 -2.15
C THR A 157 8.43 1.17 -2.91
N ARG A 158 8.71 1.04 -4.19
CA ARG A 158 8.37 -0.12 -5.01
C ARG A 158 9.59 -0.53 -5.83
N ASN A 159 10.01 -1.76 -5.68
CA ASN A 159 11.08 -2.34 -6.46
C ASN A 159 10.51 -3.01 -7.72
N ILE A 160 10.15 -2.20 -8.72
CA ILE A 160 9.55 -2.67 -9.98
C ILE A 160 10.55 -2.51 -11.12
N ASP A 161 10.95 -3.65 -11.70
CA ASP A 161 11.57 -3.63 -13.01
C ASP A 161 10.48 -3.51 -14.09
N THR A 162 10.23 -2.29 -14.53
CA THR A 162 9.17 -1.99 -15.51
C THR A 162 9.36 -2.67 -16.87
N LYS A 163 10.54 -3.23 -17.15
CA LYS A 163 10.82 -3.98 -18.38
C LYS A 163 10.49 -5.46 -18.26
N LYS A 164 10.49 -5.98 -17.05
CA LYS A 164 10.26 -7.41 -16.78
C LYS A 164 8.77 -7.78 -16.83
N TYR A 165 7.89 -6.84 -16.46
CA TYR A 165 6.47 -7.11 -16.33
C TYR A 165 5.73 -6.63 -17.58
N SER A 166 5.18 -7.56 -18.35
CA SER A 166 4.35 -7.29 -19.53
C SER A 166 2.96 -7.89 -19.35
N VAL A 167 2.01 -7.36 -20.05
CA VAL A 167 0.68 -7.98 -20.22
C VAL A 167 0.72 -8.92 -21.40
N SER A 168 -0.10 -9.95 -21.42
CA SER A 168 -0.28 -10.83 -22.58
C SER A 168 -1.00 -10.10 -23.71
N ASP A 169 -0.83 -10.57 -24.95
CA ASP A 169 -1.52 -10.00 -26.12
C ASP A 169 -3.05 -9.95 -25.92
N LYS A 170 -3.63 -10.98 -25.30
CA LYS A 170 -5.07 -11.07 -25.00
C LYS A 170 -5.50 -9.99 -24.00
N GLU A 171 -4.70 -9.75 -22.94
CA GLU A 171 -5.01 -8.72 -21.94
C GLU A 171 -4.86 -7.32 -22.53
N GLN A 172 -3.85 -7.13 -23.37
CA GLN A 172 -3.65 -5.87 -24.09
C GLN A 172 -4.80 -5.60 -25.05
N GLU A 173 -5.19 -6.57 -25.85
CA GLU A 173 -6.33 -6.47 -26.78
C GLU A 173 -7.64 -6.14 -26.04
N MET A 174 -7.89 -6.81 -24.90
CA MET A 174 -9.05 -6.51 -24.05
C MET A 174 -9.08 -5.04 -23.62
N LEU A 175 -7.95 -4.50 -23.13
CA LEU A 175 -7.90 -3.11 -22.68
C LEU A 175 -8.02 -2.12 -23.84
N LEU A 176 -7.30 -2.36 -24.94
CA LEU A 176 -7.32 -1.45 -26.09
C LEU A 176 -8.69 -1.46 -26.81
N SER A 177 -9.30 -2.63 -26.94
CA SER A 177 -10.67 -2.76 -27.48
C SER A 177 -11.70 -2.08 -26.59
N PHE A 178 -11.59 -2.22 -25.25
CA PHE A 178 -12.45 -1.53 -24.30
C PHE A 178 -12.22 -0.02 -24.33
N LYS A 179 -10.99 0.43 -24.39
CA LYS A 179 -10.62 1.87 -24.46
C LYS A 179 -11.16 2.50 -25.74
N GLY A 180 -10.96 1.87 -26.91
CA GLY A 180 -11.21 2.50 -28.22
C GLY A 180 -10.42 3.80 -28.38
N ASP A 181 -11.02 4.81 -28.95
CA ASP A 181 -10.45 6.15 -29.13
C ASP A 181 -10.57 7.03 -27.87
N GLY A 182 -11.06 6.47 -26.77
CA GLY A 182 -11.33 7.21 -25.54
C GLY A 182 -10.15 7.34 -24.59
N THR A 183 -10.41 7.90 -23.42
CA THR A 183 -9.49 8.01 -22.29
C THR A 183 -9.77 6.88 -21.30
N LEU A 184 -8.75 6.06 -20.99
CA LEU A 184 -8.87 4.96 -20.05
C LEU A 184 -8.39 5.37 -18.66
N ILE A 185 -9.30 5.32 -17.71
CA ILE A 185 -9.00 5.48 -16.27
C ILE A 185 -8.82 4.09 -15.69
N GLY A 186 -7.73 3.87 -14.93
CA GLY A 186 -7.48 2.61 -14.23
C GLY A 186 -7.54 2.75 -12.72
N MET A 187 -8.04 1.71 -12.04
CA MET A 187 -7.97 1.52 -10.59
C MET A 187 -7.49 0.10 -10.30
N ASN A 188 -6.44 -0.05 -9.50
CA ASN A 188 -5.95 -1.35 -9.02
C ASN A 188 -6.18 -1.44 -7.51
N CYS A 189 -7.24 -2.10 -7.07
CA CYS A 189 -7.58 -2.11 -5.64
C CYS A 189 -8.51 -3.26 -5.26
N VAL A 190 -8.54 -3.56 -3.96
CA VAL A 190 -9.59 -4.43 -3.39
C VAL A 190 -10.92 -3.67 -3.41
N LEU A 191 -12.00 -4.33 -3.83
CA LEU A 191 -13.33 -3.73 -3.96
C LEU A 191 -14.01 -3.62 -2.58
N ILE A 192 -13.67 -2.54 -1.87
CA ILE A 192 -14.21 -2.17 -0.55
C ILE A 192 -14.47 -0.66 -0.48
N TYR A 193 -15.41 -0.25 0.36
CA TYR A 193 -15.84 1.15 0.55
C TYR A 193 -14.68 2.13 0.79
N ARG A 194 -13.66 1.69 1.55
CA ARG A 194 -12.49 2.53 1.84
C ARG A 194 -11.74 2.99 0.59
N LYS A 195 -11.81 2.25 -0.53
CA LYS A 195 -11.15 2.59 -1.79
C LYS A 195 -11.89 3.63 -2.64
N GLY A 196 -13.09 4.05 -2.22
CA GLY A 196 -13.83 5.15 -2.87
C GLY A 196 -14.37 4.83 -4.27
N ILE A 197 -14.59 3.53 -4.57
CA ILE A 197 -15.12 3.09 -5.87
C ILE A 197 -16.49 3.71 -6.11
N ASP A 198 -17.31 3.83 -5.07
CA ASP A 198 -18.62 4.50 -5.11
C ASP A 198 -18.53 5.96 -5.58
N VAL A 199 -17.50 6.69 -5.15
CA VAL A 199 -17.24 8.07 -5.59
C VAL A 199 -16.76 8.08 -7.04
N MET A 200 -15.90 7.14 -7.43
CA MET A 200 -15.43 7.01 -8.81
C MET A 200 -16.58 6.70 -9.78
N LEU A 201 -17.47 5.77 -9.42
CA LEU A 201 -18.64 5.43 -10.25
C LEU A 201 -19.55 6.65 -10.43
N LYS A 202 -19.81 7.41 -9.35
CA LYS A 202 -20.57 8.66 -9.46
C LYS A 202 -19.86 9.70 -10.32
N ALA A 203 -18.52 9.81 -10.22
CA ALA A 203 -17.74 10.73 -11.03
C ALA A 203 -17.82 10.39 -12.53
N MET A 204 -17.89 9.09 -12.89
CA MET A 204 -18.08 8.64 -14.26
C MET A 204 -19.36 9.19 -14.92
N ALA A 205 -20.41 9.46 -14.14
CA ALA A 205 -21.64 10.06 -14.67
C ALA A 205 -21.47 11.53 -15.09
N PHE A 206 -20.49 12.24 -14.54
CA PHE A 206 -20.16 13.63 -14.91
C PHE A 206 -19.11 13.74 -16.03
N LEU A 207 -18.38 12.65 -16.31
CA LEU A 207 -17.36 12.60 -17.34
C LEU A 207 -17.98 12.37 -18.74
N PRO A 208 -17.41 12.96 -19.81
CA PRO A 208 -17.79 12.65 -21.19
C PRO A 208 -17.81 11.14 -21.47
N GLU A 209 -18.66 10.71 -22.39
CA GLU A 209 -18.81 9.27 -22.73
C GLU A 209 -17.53 8.62 -23.28
N THR A 210 -16.59 9.39 -23.76
CA THR A 210 -15.27 8.95 -24.21
C THR A 210 -14.37 8.48 -23.06
N PHE A 211 -14.70 8.79 -21.79
CA PHE A 211 -13.97 8.27 -20.64
C PHE A 211 -14.50 6.91 -20.24
N LYS A 212 -13.58 5.96 -20.06
CA LYS A 212 -13.86 4.60 -19.64
C LYS A 212 -13.04 4.24 -18.39
N LEU A 213 -13.59 3.41 -17.53
CA LEU A 213 -13.01 2.99 -16.27
C LEU A 213 -12.76 1.48 -16.29
N VAL A 214 -11.52 1.08 -15.99
CA VAL A 214 -11.20 -0.32 -15.69
C VAL A 214 -10.78 -0.45 -14.24
N ILE A 215 -11.36 -1.45 -13.55
CA ILE A 215 -11.06 -1.76 -12.15
C ILE A 215 -10.44 -3.15 -12.09
N MET A 216 -9.13 -3.22 -11.80
CA MET A 216 -8.38 -4.46 -11.56
C MET A 216 -8.43 -4.78 -10.08
N GLY A 217 -9.10 -5.86 -9.73
CA GLY A 217 -9.26 -6.31 -8.36
C GLY A 217 -10.59 -7.00 -8.12
N ASP A 218 -10.75 -7.49 -6.90
CA ASP A 218 -11.98 -8.12 -6.44
C ASP A 218 -12.21 -7.78 -4.96
N GLY A 219 -13.40 -8.08 -4.43
CA GLY A 219 -13.72 -7.83 -3.04
C GLY A 219 -15.19 -8.01 -2.72
N LYS A 220 -15.49 -7.98 -1.43
CA LYS A 220 -16.84 -8.27 -0.89
C LYS A 220 -17.95 -7.35 -1.40
N GLU A 221 -17.60 -6.16 -1.89
CA GLU A 221 -18.56 -5.14 -2.35
C GLU A 221 -18.69 -5.09 -3.88
N ARG A 222 -18.09 -6.07 -4.60
CA ARG A 222 -18.12 -6.12 -6.07
C ARG A 222 -19.54 -6.01 -6.63
N SER A 223 -20.46 -6.90 -6.19
CA SER A 223 -21.82 -6.92 -6.69
C SER A 223 -22.57 -5.60 -6.44
N ALA A 224 -22.31 -4.94 -5.30
CA ALA A 224 -22.90 -3.64 -5.00
C ALA A 224 -22.39 -2.54 -5.95
N PHE A 225 -21.09 -2.57 -6.32
CA PHE A 225 -20.54 -1.60 -7.27
C PHE A 225 -20.99 -1.88 -8.72
N GLU A 226 -21.13 -3.13 -9.13
CA GLU A 226 -21.70 -3.50 -10.43
C GLU A 226 -23.17 -3.03 -10.54
N GLN A 227 -23.96 -3.24 -9.49
CA GLN A 227 -25.33 -2.72 -9.41
C GLN A 227 -25.37 -1.18 -9.47
N MET A 228 -24.48 -0.50 -8.74
CA MET A 228 -24.39 0.96 -8.79
C MET A 228 -24.04 1.47 -10.19
N ALA A 229 -23.14 0.82 -10.91
CA ALA A 229 -22.79 1.18 -12.29
C ALA A 229 -23.99 1.07 -13.22
N HIS A 230 -24.82 0.04 -13.05
CA HIS A 230 -26.06 -0.15 -13.79
C HIS A 230 -27.10 0.95 -13.46
N GLU A 231 -27.33 1.23 -12.17
CA GLU A 231 -28.26 2.28 -11.72
C GLU A 231 -27.87 3.68 -12.21
N LEU A 232 -26.57 3.93 -12.38
CA LEU A 232 -26.04 5.19 -12.93
C LEU A 232 -26.04 5.22 -14.48
N GLY A 233 -26.40 4.12 -15.15
CA GLY A 233 -26.40 4.02 -16.62
C GLY A 233 -25.01 4.06 -17.26
N ILE A 234 -23.98 3.64 -16.52
CA ILE A 234 -22.58 3.68 -16.95
C ILE A 234 -21.93 2.32 -17.14
N GLU A 235 -22.69 1.23 -17.05
CA GLU A 235 -22.17 -0.14 -17.10
C GLU A 235 -21.36 -0.45 -18.38
N GLN A 236 -21.72 0.20 -19.52
CA GLN A 236 -20.98 0.04 -20.78
C GLN A 236 -19.62 0.77 -20.78
N ARG A 237 -19.39 1.64 -19.80
CA ARG A 237 -18.15 2.41 -19.64
C ARG A 237 -17.27 1.95 -18.48
N VAL A 238 -17.70 0.89 -17.75
CA VAL A 238 -16.97 0.37 -16.57
C VAL A 238 -16.70 -1.11 -16.75
N LEU A 239 -15.42 -1.48 -16.71
CA LEU A 239 -14.96 -2.86 -16.78
C LEU A 239 -14.44 -3.31 -15.41
N PHE A 240 -15.15 -4.23 -14.75
CA PHE A 240 -14.68 -4.94 -13.56
C PHE A 240 -13.87 -6.17 -14.00
N ALA A 241 -12.56 -6.03 -14.14
CA ALA A 241 -11.68 -7.04 -14.74
C ALA A 241 -11.28 -8.18 -13.78
N GLY A 242 -11.75 -8.13 -12.53
CA GLY A 242 -11.44 -9.15 -11.52
C GLY A 242 -10.01 -9.06 -10.98
N MET A 243 -9.67 -10.02 -10.11
CA MET A 243 -8.33 -10.09 -9.51
C MET A 243 -7.27 -10.37 -10.57
N GLN A 244 -6.24 -9.54 -10.62
CA GLN A 244 -5.11 -9.67 -11.53
C GLN A 244 -3.82 -9.78 -10.73
N LYS A 245 -3.00 -10.77 -11.06
CA LYS A 245 -1.65 -10.87 -10.50
C LYS A 245 -0.80 -9.71 -11.02
N ASP A 246 -0.03 -9.10 -10.14
CA ASP A 246 0.86 -7.98 -10.49
C ASP A 246 0.15 -6.87 -11.29
N ALA A 247 -1.02 -6.44 -10.81
CA ALA A 247 -1.90 -5.48 -11.49
C ALA A 247 -1.21 -4.17 -11.91
N PHE A 248 -0.08 -3.82 -11.28
CA PHE A 248 0.72 -2.67 -11.67
C PHE A 248 1.23 -2.74 -13.12
N ARG A 249 1.36 -3.94 -13.73
CA ARG A 249 1.77 -4.12 -15.13
C ARG A 249 0.79 -3.53 -16.15
N PHE A 250 -0.43 -3.24 -15.74
CA PHE A 250 -1.45 -2.57 -16.57
C PHE A 250 -1.35 -1.04 -16.59
N LEU A 251 -0.57 -0.44 -15.67
CA LEU A 251 -0.42 1.01 -15.55
C LEU A 251 0.02 1.72 -16.85
N PRO A 252 0.89 1.14 -17.71
CA PRO A 252 1.25 1.75 -19.00
C PRO A 252 0.09 1.91 -19.98
N TYR A 253 -1.01 1.18 -19.77
CA TYR A 253 -2.19 1.23 -20.64
C TYR A 253 -3.24 2.23 -20.18
N TYR A 254 -3.11 2.76 -18.95
CA TYR A 254 -4.00 3.78 -18.42
C TYR A 254 -3.51 5.18 -18.79
N ASP A 255 -4.42 6.01 -19.28
CA ASP A 255 -4.15 7.43 -19.47
C ASP A 255 -4.07 8.16 -18.12
N ILE A 256 -4.91 7.69 -17.17
CA ILE A 256 -5.00 8.24 -15.81
C ILE A 256 -5.21 7.09 -14.83
N TYR A 257 -4.45 7.06 -13.75
CA TYR A 257 -4.71 6.22 -12.60
C TYR A 257 -5.50 7.00 -11.54
N ALA A 258 -6.67 6.50 -11.13
CA ALA A 258 -7.50 7.12 -10.11
C ALA A 258 -7.37 6.38 -8.77
N MET A 259 -7.13 7.15 -7.68
CA MET A 259 -7.07 6.65 -6.32
C MET A 259 -7.96 7.47 -5.39
N PRO A 260 -9.29 7.31 -5.44
CA PRO A 260 -10.23 8.05 -4.58
C PRO A 260 -10.37 7.41 -3.19
N SER A 261 -9.27 6.98 -2.58
CA SER A 261 -9.29 6.31 -1.28
C SER A 261 -9.67 7.27 -0.15
N ARG A 262 -10.45 6.77 0.83
CA ARG A 262 -10.82 7.51 2.05
C ARG A 262 -9.70 7.54 3.07
N SER A 263 -8.88 6.50 3.11
CA SER A 263 -7.74 6.37 4.02
C SER A 263 -6.67 5.49 3.42
N GLU A 264 -5.40 5.90 3.55
CA GLU A 264 -4.21 5.11 3.20
C GLU A 264 -3.11 5.37 4.23
N GLY A 265 -2.38 4.32 4.61
CA GLY A 265 -1.16 4.47 5.40
C GLY A 265 -0.02 5.05 4.56
N PHE A 266 0.32 4.34 3.48
CA PHE A 266 1.16 4.81 2.38
C PHE A 266 0.78 4.02 1.12
N PRO A 267 0.21 4.66 0.09
CA PRO A 267 -0.36 3.96 -1.04
C PRO A 267 0.72 3.45 -2.00
N LEU A 268 1.02 2.14 -1.98
CA LEU A 268 2.00 1.53 -2.89
C LEU A 268 1.62 1.71 -4.35
N VAL A 269 0.33 1.69 -4.66
CA VAL A 269 -0.19 1.90 -6.03
C VAL A 269 0.19 3.26 -6.61
N LEU A 270 0.36 4.28 -5.76
CA LEU A 270 0.84 5.60 -6.18
C LEU A 270 2.31 5.53 -6.62
N LEU A 271 3.14 4.79 -5.88
CA LEU A 271 4.54 4.57 -6.26
C LEU A 271 4.64 3.69 -7.51
N GLU A 272 3.73 2.73 -7.67
CA GLU A 272 3.63 1.91 -8.88
C GLU A 272 3.30 2.79 -10.10
N ALA A 273 2.28 3.64 -10.00
CA ALA A 273 1.93 4.59 -11.06
C ALA A 273 3.09 5.56 -11.36
N ALA A 274 3.79 6.03 -10.32
CA ALA A 274 4.95 6.89 -10.45
C ALA A 274 6.10 6.20 -11.20
N ALA A 275 6.42 4.94 -10.88
CA ALA A 275 7.47 4.17 -11.55
C ALA A 275 7.22 4.03 -13.07
N TYR A 276 5.96 3.87 -13.46
CA TYR A 276 5.57 3.82 -14.87
C TYR A 276 5.37 5.20 -15.52
N GLY A 277 5.29 6.27 -14.75
CA GLY A 277 5.01 7.62 -15.25
C GLY A 277 3.56 7.80 -15.67
N THR A 278 2.64 7.02 -15.11
CA THR A 278 1.19 7.16 -15.32
C THR A 278 0.67 8.39 -14.58
N LYS A 279 -0.17 9.21 -15.22
CA LYS A 279 -0.80 10.36 -14.56
C LYS A 279 -1.68 9.90 -13.40
N VAL A 280 -1.67 10.61 -12.28
CA VAL A 280 -2.44 10.23 -11.09
C VAL A 280 -3.41 11.32 -10.68
N VAL A 281 -4.66 10.90 -10.41
CA VAL A 281 -5.67 11.67 -9.68
C VAL A 281 -5.96 10.94 -8.37
N THR A 282 -5.89 11.66 -7.26
CA THR A 282 -6.04 11.04 -5.93
C THR A 282 -6.79 11.94 -4.96
N SER A 283 -7.42 11.35 -3.95
CA SER A 283 -7.99 12.12 -2.84
C SER A 283 -6.89 12.88 -2.06
N SER A 284 -7.25 14.03 -1.48
CA SER A 284 -6.35 14.91 -0.72
C SER A 284 -5.94 14.29 0.63
N LEU A 285 -5.32 13.10 0.62
CA LEU A 285 -4.85 12.45 1.84
C LEU A 285 -3.62 13.16 2.42
N PRO A 286 -3.45 13.20 3.77
CA PRO A 286 -2.27 13.82 4.39
C PRO A 286 -0.95 13.30 3.84
N VAL A 287 -0.82 11.99 3.67
CA VAL A 287 0.38 11.35 3.10
C VAL A 287 0.65 11.77 1.65
N VAL A 288 -0.39 12.01 0.85
CA VAL A 288 -0.24 12.48 -0.54
C VAL A 288 0.28 13.92 -0.56
N LYS A 289 -0.35 14.80 0.23
CA LYS A 289 0.08 16.21 0.37
C LYS A 289 1.49 16.36 0.95
N GLU A 290 1.92 15.43 1.79
CA GLU A 290 3.27 15.39 2.34
C GLU A 290 4.31 15.00 1.27
N CYS A 291 3.95 14.08 0.39
CA CYS A 291 4.89 13.40 -0.50
C CYS A 291 4.97 13.97 -1.91
N PHE A 292 3.88 14.59 -2.39
CA PHE A 292 3.73 15.00 -3.80
C PHE A 292 3.14 16.40 -3.91
N SER A 293 3.59 17.14 -4.92
CA SER A 293 3.08 18.47 -5.25
C SER A 293 1.93 18.42 -6.28
N ASP A 294 1.20 19.53 -6.44
CA ASP A 294 0.12 19.69 -7.43
C ASP A 294 0.61 19.62 -8.89
N ASP A 295 1.93 19.66 -9.10
CA ASP A 295 2.56 19.47 -10.41
C ASP A 295 2.89 17.99 -10.70
N GLU A 296 2.79 17.12 -9.72
CA GLU A 296 3.12 15.68 -9.79
C GLU A 296 1.86 14.82 -9.74
N VAL A 297 0.85 15.22 -8.97
CA VAL A 297 -0.47 14.58 -8.88
C VAL A 297 -1.58 15.62 -8.88
N ILE A 298 -2.77 15.25 -9.33
CA ILE A 298 -3.96 16.10 -9.14
C ILE A 298 -4.73 15.56 -7.95
N THR A 299 -4.99 16.42 -6.97
CA THR A 299 -5.79 16.06 -5.79
C THR A 299 -7.20 16.61 -5.85
N PHE A 300 -8.14 15.93 -5.22
CA PHE A 300 -9.52 16.39 -5.00
C PHE A 300 -9.97 16.06 -3.57
N ASP A 301 -10.97 16.75 -3.08
CA ASP A 301 -11.50 16.51 -1.73
C ASP A 301 -12.66 15.50 -1.76
N MET A 302 -12.54 14.48 -0.90
CA MET A 302 -13.56 13.44 -0.71
C MET A 302 -14.74 13.99 0.14
N PRO A 303 -15.98 13.52 -0.09
CA PRO A 303 -16.42 12.51 -1.08
C PRO A 303 -17.00 13.10 -2.38
N GLU A 304 -16.54 14.24 -2.82
CA GLU A 304 -17.14 15.04 -3.91
C GLU A 304 -16.88 14.43 -5.29
N ALA A 305 -17.89 13.75 -5.85
CA ALA A 305 -17.77 13.08 -7.16
C ALA A 305 -17.54 14.05 -8.33
N GLN A 306 -18.16 15.25 -8.31
CA GLN A 306 -17.93 16.27 -9.30
C GLN A 306 -16.48 16.78 -9.25
N ALA A 307 -15.93 17.00 -8.05
CA ALA A 307 -14.54 17.41 -7.88
C ALA A 307 -13.55 16.34 -8.42
N LEU A 308 -13.87 15.04 -8.28
CA LEU A 308 -13.10 13.98 -8.88
C LEU A 308 -13.17 14.02 -10.41
N ALA A 309 -14.35 14.21 -10.99
CA ALA A 309 -14.50 14.34 -12.44
C ALA A 309 -13.71 15.54 -13.00
N ASP A 310 -13.78 16.70 -12.36
CA ASP A 310 -13.02 17.90 -12.74
C ASP A 310 -11.51 17.67 -12.64
N ALA A 311 -11.06 16.98 -11.58
CA ALA A 311 -9.66 16.58 -11.40
C ALA A 311 -9.17 15.62 -12.50
N ILE A 312 -9.99 14.69 -12.94
CA ILE A 312 -9.70 13.75 -14.04
C ILE A 312 -9.57 14.53 -15.36
N ILE A 313 -10.48 15.44 -15.68
CA ILE A 313 -10.42 16.29 -16.88
C ILE A 313 -9.12 17.10 -16.85
N LYS A 314 -8.83 17.76 -15.75
CA LYS A 314 -7.58 18.54 -15.57
C LYS A 314 -6.32 17.69 -15.76
N ALA A 315 -6.30 16.45 -15.23
CA ALA A 315 -5.17 15.52 -15.40
C ALA A 315 -5.02 15.09 -16.87
N ASN A 316 -6.13 14.89 -17.58
CA ASN A 316 -6.11 14.53 -18.99
C ASN A 316 -5.43 15.60 -19.85
N GLU A 317 -5.67 16.86 -19.56
CA GLU A 317 -5.09 18.01 -20.28
C GLU A 317 -3.58 18.20 -19.98
N LYS A 318 -3.12 17.83 -18.79
CA LYS A 318 -1.71 18.01 -18.38
C LYS A 318 -0.81 16.90 -18.95
N LYS A 319 -0.01 17.21 -19.98
CA LYS A 319 0.85 16.23 -20.67
C LYS A 319 2.02 15.72 -19.81
N ASP A 320 2.62 16.58 -18.98
CA ASP A 320 3.87 16.27 -18.25
C ASP A 320 3.66 15.72 -16.84
N LEU A 321 2.40 15.55 -16.39
CA LEU A 321 2.07 15.16 -15.02
C LEU A 321 2.76 13.83 -14.62
N GLY A 322 2.60 12.79 -15.42
CA GLY A 322 3.20 11.48 -15.17
C GLY A 322 4.73 11.50 -15.22
N LYS A 323 5.32 12.31 -16.12
CA LYS A 323 6.77 12.48 -16.19
C LYS A 323 7.35 13.10 -14.91
N ARG A 324 6.71 14.14 -14.39
CA ARG A 324 7.13 14.80 -13.13
C ARG A 324 6.96 13.86 -11.94
N LEU A 325 5.86 13.12 -11.89
CA LEU A 325 5.63 12.11 -10.87
C LEU A 325 6.71 11.02 -10.89
N LYS A 326 7.10 10.55 -12.07
CA LYS A 326 8.22 9.59 -12.22
C LYS A 326 9.54 10.16 -11.73
N GLN A 327 9.87 11.38 -12.07
CA GLN A 327 11.08 12.06 -11.57
C GLN A 327 11.09 12.15 -10.04
N ARG A 328 9.94 12.48 -9.42
CA ARG A 328 9.80 12.48 -7.96
C ARG A 328 10.06 11.09 -7.37
N PHE A 329 9.52 10.03 -7.97
CA PHE A 329 9.76 8.66 -7.52
C PHE A 329 11.25 8.31 -7.60
N GLU A 330 11.91 8.59 -8.70
CA GLU A 330 13.33 8.30 -8.91
C GLU A 330 14.24 9.05 -7.92
N MET A 331 13.88 10.27 -7.53
CA MET A 331 14.64 11.09 -6.57
C MET A 331 14.44 10.65 -5.11
N ASP A 332 13.19 10.49 -4.68
CA ASP A 332 12.87 10.41 -3.25
C ASP A 332 12.35 9.05 -2.81
N TYR A 333 11.82 8.25 -3.73
CA TYR A 333 11.15 6.98 -3.41
C TYR A 333 11.81 5.77 -4.10
N ALA A 334 12.94 5.95 -4.76
CA ALA A 334 13.71 4.86 -5.34
C ALA A 334 14.13 3.83 -4.28
N PRO A 335 14.33 2.56 -4.67
CA PRO A 335 14.73 1.49 -3.74
C PRO A 335 15.97 1.80 -2.90
N THR A 336 16.94 2.54 -3.45
CA THR A 336 18.16 2.96 -2.73
C THR A 336 17.85 3.93 -1.58
N ALA A 337 16.94 4.90 -1.77
CA ALA A 337 16.52 5.82 -0.73
C ALA A 337 15.74 5.09 0.38
N PHE A 338 14.98 4.07 0.02
CA PHE A 338 14.27 3.21 0.97
C PHE A 338 15.25 2.41 1.83
N TYR A 339 16.27 1.80 1.21
CA TYR A 339 17.33 1.11 1.94
C TYR A 339 17.99 2.03 2.96
N GLN A 340 18.41 3.23 2.59
CA GLN A 340 19.06 4.18 3.48
C GLN A 340 18.21 4.51 4.71
N ARG A 341 16.90 4.75 4.52
CA ARG A 341 15.98 5.03 5.64
C ARG A 341 15.89 3.87 6.63
N TYR A 342 15.85 2.64 6.15
CA TYR A 342 15.70 1.47 7.02
C TYR A 342 17.01 1.03 7.65
N ILE A 343 18.16 1.17 6.96
CA ILE A 343 19.45 0.83 7.57
C ILE A 343 19.77 1.76 8.74
N GLU A 344 19.51 3.05 8.63
CA GLU A 344 19.65 4.01 9.74
C GLU A 344 18.80 3.58 10.95
N ILE A 345 17.53 3.17 10.74
CA ILE A 345 16.65 2.69 11.82
C ILE A 345 17.18 1.39 12.45
N TYR A 346 17.77 0.51 11.66
CA TYR A 346 18.30 -0.76 12.14
C TYR A 346 19.62 -0.57 12.91
N GLU A 347 20.40 0.43 12.61
CA GLU A 347 21.67 0.74 13.27
C GLU A 347 21.50 1.60 14.53
N GLU A 348 20.49 2.51 14.59
CA GLU A 348 20.15 3.28 15.81
C GLU A 348 19.85 2.41 17.04
#